data_6b8759c48bf9b67cfa1986324569e204
#
_entry.id   6b8759c48bf9b67cfa1986324569e204
#
_cell.length_a   1.000
_cell.length_b   1.000
_cell.length_c   1.000
_cell.angle_alpha   90.00
_cell.angle_beta   90.00
_cell.angle_gamma   90.00
#
_symmetry.space_group_name_H-M   'P 1'
#
loop_
_entity.id
_entity.type
_entity.pdbx_description
1 polymer ?
#
loop_
_entity_poly.entity_id
_entity_poly.type
_entity_poly.pdbx_seq_one_letter_code
_entity_poly.pdbx_strand_id
1 'polypeptide(L)'
;LVIEDERALCETIVRSLRRQAYSVDCCYDGEKAVELLGVERYDLVLLDLNLPGKDGMTVLRTLRQTDRETKVLILSARGEVEDKVEGLDAGANDYLAKPFHLAELEARIRSLTLRQFTQQDVLLICGELTFDTRSRTAAVNGQTLTLTRKETGILEYLMVHQGRPVSQEELMD
;
A
#
# COMPACT_ATOMS: atom_id res chain seq x y z
N LEU A 1 3.72 -2.00 5.65
CA LEU A 1 4.54 -2.06 6.87
C LEU A 1 4.03 -1.03 7.87
N VAL A 2 3.84 -1.43 9.12
CA VAL A 2 3.49 -0.53 10.25
C VAL A 2 4.72 -0.41 11.16
N ILE A 3 5.18 0.83 11.36
CA ILE A 3 6.34 1.15 12.20
C ILE A 3 5.84 2.03 13.34
N GLU A 4 5.61 1.43 14.50
CA GLU A 4 4.99 2.06 15.68
C GLU A 4 5.48 1.38 16.94
N ASP A 5 6.07 2.13 17.87
CA ASP A 5 6.64 1.59 19.11
C ASP A 5 5.61 1.32 20.20
N GLU A 6 4.46 1.98 20.16
CA GLU A 6 3.34 1.69 21.05
C GLU A 6 2.64 0.42 20.59
N ARG A 7 2.93 -0.70 21.27
CA ARG A 7 2.47 -2.02 20.84
C ARG A 7 0.95 -2.15 20.75
N ALA A 8 0.21 -1.58 21.69
CA ALA A 8 -1.25 -1.62 21.69
C ALA A 8 -1.84 -0.92 20.46
N LEU A 9 -1.30 0.26 20.11
CA LEU A 9 -1.71 0.98 18.91
C LEU A 9 -1.31 0.22 17.65
N CYS A 10 -0.09 -0.29 17.60
CA CYS A 10 0.38 -1.09 16.46
C CYS A 10 -0.52 -2.30 16.22
N GLU A 11 -0.84 -3.06 17.26
CA GLU A 11 -1.74 -4.23 17.17
C GLU A 11 -3.14 -3.86 16.68
N THR A 12 -3.68 -2.75 17.16
CA THR A 12 -4.99 -2.24 16.72
C THR A 12 -4.99 -1.92 15.23
N ILE A 13 -3.98 -1.22 14.76
CA ILE A 13 -3.82 -0.87 13.34
C ILE A 13 -3.66 -2.13 12.49
N VAL A 14 -2.75 -3.03 12.87
CA VAL A 14 -2.48 -4.27 12.15
C VAL A 14 -3.74 -5.13 12.04
N ARG A 15 -4.48 -5.27 13.12
CA ARG A 15 -5.73 -6.05 13.14
C ARG A 15 -6.78 -5.46 12.20
N SER A 16 -6.95 -4.15 12.22
CA SER A 16 -7.88 -3.44 11.33
C SER A 16 -7.52 -3.65 9.86
N LEU A 17 -6.25 -3.49 9.52
CA LEU A 17 -5.79 -3.63 8.13
C LEU A 17 -5.90 -5.08 7.63
N ARG A 18 -5.59 -6.05 8.47
CA ARG A 18 -5.75 -7.48 8.10
C ARG A 18 -7.21 -7.84 7.86
N ARG A 19 -8.14 -7.27 8.60
CA ARG A 19 -9.59 -7.44 8.35
C ARG A 19 -10.02 -6.90 6.99
N GLN A 20 -9.31 -5.92 6.46
CA GLN A 20 -9.56 -5.34 5.14
C GLN A 20 -8.74 -6.02 4.04
N ALA A 21 -8.19 -7.20 4.31
CA ALA A 21 -7.42 -8.04 3.40
C ALA A 21 -6.07 -7.45 2.98
N TYR A 22 -5.50 -6.52 3.75
CA TYR A 22 -4.11 -6.10 3.57
C TYR A 22 -3.16 -7.14 4.15
N SER A 23 -2.04 -7.37 3.48
CA SER A 23 -0.91 -8.11 4.02
C SER A 23 -0.03 -7.16 4.82
N VAL A 24 0.15 -7.41 6.11
CA VAL A 24 0.75 -6.43 7.04
C VAL A 24 1.91 -7.04 7.81
N ASP A 25 3.07 -6.40 7.71
CA ASP A 25 4.20 -6.58 8.62
C ASP A 25 4.26 -5.42 9.60
N CYS A 26 4.83 -5.63 10.76
CA CYS A 26 5.03 -4.56 11.74
C CYS A 26 6.39 -4.65 12.42
N CYS A 27 6.88 -3.50 12.87
CA CYS A 27 8.06 -3.40 13.74
C CYS A 27 7.92 -2.21 14.69
N TYR A 28 8.78 -2.17 15.70
CA TYR A 28 8.61 -1.29 16.84
C TYR A 28 9.75 -0.30 17.03
N ASP A 29 10.77 -0.35 16.20
CA ASP A 29 11.92 0.55 16.25
C ASP A 29 12.45 0.90 14.86
N GLY A 30 13.23 1.99 14.79
CA GLY A 30 13.72 2.51 13.52
C GLY A 30 14.81 1.67 12.87
N GLU A 31 15.61 0.95 13.64
CA GLU A 31 16.66 0.09 13.09
C GLU A 31 16.06 -1.13 12.38
N LYS A 32 15.08 -1.76 13.03
CA LYS A 32 14.34 -2.87 12.41
C LYS A 32 13.57 -2.42 11.17
N ALA A 33 13.02 -1.22 11.21
CA ALA A 33 12.33 -0.62 10.06
C ALA A 33 13.26 -0.50 8.85
N VAL A 34 14.45 0.06 9.03
CA VAL A 34 15.44 0.19 7.95
C VAL A 34 15.87 -1.18 7.41
N GLU A 35 16.05 -2.15 8.29
CA GLU A 35 16.37 -3.53 7.89
C GLU A 35 15.27 -4.14 7.02
N LEU A 36 14.01 -4.05 7.43
CA LEU A 36 12.87 -4.56 6.67
C LEU A 36 12.71 -3.84 5.32
N LEU A 37 12.83 -2.52 5.31
CA LEU A 37 12.73 -1.72 4.08
C LEU A 37 13.86 -2.00 3.10
N GLY A 38 14.99 -2.51 3.58
CA GLY A 38 16.11 -2.91 2.75
C GLY A 38 15.94 -4.26 2.04
N VAL A 39 15.08 -5.14 2.54
CA VAL A 39 14.88 -6.50 2.02
C VAL A 39 13.51 -6.74 1.41
N GLU A 40 12.50 -6.00 1.83
CA GLU A 40 11.11 -6.15 1.36
C GLU A 40 10.63 -4.87 0.68
N ARG A 41 9.78 -5.02 -0.33
CA ARG A 41 9.04 -3.90 -0.91
C ARG A 41 7.62 -3.85 -0.36
N TYR A 42 7.20 -2.64 0.01
CA TYR A 42 5.86 -2.38 0.52
C TYR A 42 5.14 -1.36 -0.36
N ASP A 43 3.83 -1.50 -0.47
CA ASP A 43 3.00 -0.51 -1.18
C ASP A 43 2.80 0.74 -0.34
N LEU A 44 2.72 0.55 0.99
CA LEU A 44 2.51 1.62 1.95
C LEU A 44 3.29 1.36 3.24
N VAL A 45 3.86 2.41 3.78
CA VAL A 45 4.50 2.43 5.10
C VAL A 45 3.76 3.41 6.00
N LEU A 46 3.30 2.94 7.15
CA LEU A 46 2.83 3.77 8.25
C LEU A 46 4.00 3.99 9.20
N LEU A 47 4.37 5.23 9.43
CA LEU A 47 5.60 5.59 10.14
C LEU A 47 5.34 6.55 11.28
N ASP A 48 5.62 6.12 12.52
CA ASP A 48 5.74 7.02 13.65
C ASP A 48 7.09 7.73 13.62
N LEU A 49 7.11 9.01 13.94
CA LEU A 49 8.35 9.78 14.00
C LEU A 49 9.12 9.54 15.31
N ASN A 50 8.40 9.29 16.40
CA ASN A 50 9.02 9.10 17.73
C ASN A 50 9.30 7.61 17.99
N LEU A 51 10.35 7.10 17.36
CA LEU A 51 10.75 5.70 17.47
C LEU A 51 12.02 5.58 18.35
N PRO A 52 12.15 4.49 19.12
CA PRO A 52 13.43 4.14 19.73
C PRO A 52 14.44 3.73 18.66
N GLY A 53 15.70 3.89 18.95
CA GLY A 53 16.77 3.65 17.98
C GLY A 53 16.88 4.79 16.98
N LYS A 54 16.65 4.50 15.71
CA LYS A 54 16.63 5.54 14.67
C LYS A 54 15.31 6.29 14.68
N ASP A 55 15.37 7.62 14.67
CA ASP A 55 14.20 8.50 14.55
C ASP A 55 13.45 8.22 13.23
N GLY A 56 12.14 8.38 13.24
CA GLY A 56 11.29 8.16 12.07
C GLY A 56 11.66 9.02 10.87
N MET A 57 12.08 10.26 11.08
CA MET A 57 12.57 11.13 9.99
C MET A 57 13.82 10.55 9.33
N THR A 58 14.71 9.95 10.10
CA THR A 58 15.90 9.26 9.58
C THR A 58 15.51 8.05 8.76
N VAL A 59 14.53 7.28 9.22
CA VAL A 59 13.98 6.13 8.47
C VAL A 59 13.42 6.59 7.12
N LEU A 60 12.64 7.65 7.11
CA LEU A 60 12.05 8.21 5.89
C LEU A 60 13.14 8.68 4.90
N ARG A 61 14.10 9.44 5.37
CA ARG A 61 15.21 9.93 4.54
C ARG A 61 16.04 8.78 3.97
N THR A 62 16.32 7.76 4.78
CA THR A 62 17.03 6.56 4.34
C THR A 62 16.27 5.82 3.24
N LEU A 63 14.97 5.63 3.43
CA LEU A 63 14.10 5.03 2.40
C LEU A 63 14.15 5.83 1.09
N ARG A 64 14.02 7.13 1.17
CA ARG A 64 13.97 8.00 -0.02
C ARG A 64 15.29 8.12 -0.78
N GLN A 65 16.39 7.70 -0.22
CA GLN A 65 17.67 7.61 -0.95
C GLN A 65 17.63 6.57 -2.09
N THR A 66 16.85 5.50 -1.92
CA THR A 66 16.79 4.38 -2.86
C THR A 66 15.40 4.11 -3.42
N ASP A 67 14.36 4.59 -2.77
CA ASP A 67 12.96 4.31 -3.14
C ASP A 67 12.12 5.58 -3.01
N ARG A 68 11.60 6.06 -4.15
CA ARG A 68 10.71 7.22 -4.23
C ARG A 68 9.25 6.85 -4.50
N GLU A 69 8.97 5.58 -4.71
CA GLU A 69 7.66 5.09 -5.11
C GLU A 69 6.82 4.59 -3.95
N THR A 70 7.42 3.96 -2.94
CA THR A 70 6.70 3.49 -1.76
C THR A 70 5.98 4.66 -1.08
N LYS A 71 4.67 4.51 -0.87
CA LYS A 71 3.88 5.53 -0.19
C LYS A 71 4.20 5.51 1.30
N VAL A 72 4.35 6.68 1.89
CA VAL A 72 4.60 6.84 3.33
C VAL A 72 3.55 7.76 3.93
N LEU A 73 2.84 7.27 4.93
CA LEU A 73 1.93 8.03 5.78
C LEU A 73 2.55 8.15 7.17
N ILE A 74 2.86 9.37 7.57
CA ILE A 74 3.40 9.64 8.90
C ILE A 74 2.24 9.69 9.92
N LEU A 75 2.42 8.97 11.03
CA LEU A 75 1.55 9.04 12.20
C LEU A 75 2.37 9.60 13.36
N SER A 76 2.01 10.77 13.88
CA SER A 76 2.81 11.37 14.93
C SER A 76 2.04 12.27 15.88
N ALA A 77 2.46 12.29 17.15
CA ALA A 77 2.02 13.27 18.13
C ALA A 77 2.59 14.68 17.86
N ARG A 78 3.59 14.79 16.97
CA ARG A 78 4.12 16.07 16.50
C ARG A 78 3.11 16.72 15.56
N GLY A 79 2.25 17.58 16.10
CA GLY A 79 1.14 18.19 15.37
C GLY A 79 1.40 19.60 14.84
N GLU A 80 2.59 20.16 15.07
CA GLU A 80 2.94 21.49 14.60
C GLU A 80 3.07 21.55 13.08
N VAL A 81 2.76 22.70 12.51
CA VAL A 81 2.81 22.89 11.06
C VAL A 81 4.20 22.64 10.50
N GLU A 82 5.25 23.08 11.23
CA GLU A 82 6.65 22.88 10.84
C GLU A 82 7.00 21.38 10.74
N ASP A 83 6.53 20.56 11.67
CA ASP A 83 6.77 19.11 11.66
C ASP A 83 6.08 18.44 10.47
N LYS A 84 4.87 18.87 10.14
CA LYS A 84 4.14 18.37 8.97
C LYS A 84 4.84 18.73 7.67
N VAL A 85 5.28 19.98 7.54
CA VAL A 85 6.00 20.47 6.36
C VAL A 85 7.32 19.72 6.22
N GLU A 86 8.08 19.55 7.31
CA GLU A 86 9.33 18.78 7.29
C GLU A 86 9.12 17.34 6.82
N GLY A 87 8.08 16.66 7.33
CA GLY A 87 7.75 15.29 6.92
C GLY A 87 7.40 15.20 5.45
N LEU A 88 6.57 16.08 4.96
CA LEU A 88 6.16 16.11 3.55
C LEU A 88 7.33 16.46 2.63
N ASP A 89 8.15 17.43 3.00
CA ASP A 89 9.33 17.84 2.24
C ASP A 89 10.40 16.72 2.21
N ALA A 90 10.49 15.92 3.26
CA ALA A 90 11.38 14.76 3.30
C ALA A 90 10.89 13.59 2.44
N GLY A 91 9.69 13.68 1.87
CA GLY A 91 9.16 12.73 0.91
C GLY A 91 8.00 11.86 1.41
N ALA A 92 7.36 12.20 2.54
CA ALA A 92 6.11 11.57 2.94
C ALA A 92 4.97 11.99 2.01
N ASN A 93 4.02 11.08 1.81
CA ASN A 93 2.86 11.32 0.94
C ASN A 93 1.69 11.93 1.70
N ASP A 94 1.62 11.72 3.01
CA ASP A 94 0.58 12.26 3.87
C ASP A 94 1.06 12.28 5.33
N TYR A 95 0.34 12.99 6.17
CA TYR A 95 0.65 13.16 7.58
C TYR A 95 -0.63 13.16 8.41
N LEU A 96 -0.72 12.30 9.42
CA LEU A 96 -1.87 12.20 10.32
C LEU A 96 -1.41 12.38 11.76
N ALA A 97 -1.93 13.44 12.42
CA ALA A 97 -1.58 13.76 13.80
C ALA A 97 -2.32 12.82 14.78
N LYS A 98 -1.63 12.41 15.83
CA LYS A 98 -2.21 11.71 16.97
C LYS A 98 -2.80 12.71 17.98
N PRO A 99 -3.92 12.43 18.63
CA PRO A 99 -4.78 11.26 18.43
C PRO A 99 -5.61 11.36 17.16
N PHE A 100 -5.89 10.24 16.53
CA PHE A 100 -6.71 10.16 15.31
C PHE A 100 -7.81 9.11 15.46
N HIS A 101 -8.86 9.22 14.66
CA HIS A 101 -9.86 8.17 14.53
C HIS A 101 -9.38 7.09 13.57
N LEU A 102 -9.58 5.82 13.94
CA LEU A 102 -9.19 4.69 13.08
C LEU A 102 -9.83 4.79 11.68
N ALA A 103 -11.07 5.25 11.60
CA ALA A 103 -11.77 5.48 10.34
C ALA A 103 -11.05 6.50 9.43
N GLU A 104 -10.46 7.54 9.99
CA GLU A 104 -9.66 8.52 9.24
C GLU A 104 -8.37 7.90 8.70
N LEU A 105 -7.67 7.14 9.54
CA LEU A 105 -6.47 6.39 9.11
C LEU A 105 -6.79 5.45 7.95
N GLU A 106 -7.86 4.66 8.08
CA GLU A 106 -8.31 3.73 7.04
C GLU A 106 -8.65 4.45 5.73
N ALA A 107 -9.33 5.59 5.81
CA ALA A 107 -9.67 6.39 4.63
C ALA A 107 -8.42 6.92 3.91
N ARG A 108 -7.41 7.37 4.65
CA ARG A 108 -6.14 7.85 4.08
C ARG A 108 -5.35 6.71 3.44
N ILE A 109 -5.33 5.54 4.06
CA ILE A 109 -4.71 4.34 3.49
C ILE A 109 -5.37 3.96 2.17
N ARG A 110 -6.71 3.93 2.13
CA ARG A 110 -7.45 3.68 0.87
C ARG A 110 -7.09 4.69 -0.21
N SER A 111 -7.07 5.97 0.14
CA SER A 111 -6.71 7.03 -0.80
C SER A 111 -5.31 6.86 -1.38
N LEU A 112 -4.33 6.53 -0.55
CA LEU A 112 -2.95 6.33 -0.98
C LEU A 112 -2.77 5.07 -1.83
N THR A 113 -3.44 3.98 -1.49
CA THR A 113 -3.35 2.71 -2.22
C THR A 113 -4.20 2.69 -3.49
N LEU A 114 -5.40 3.29 -3.49
CA LEU A 114 -6.27 3.39 -4.66
C LEU A 114 -5.67 4.23 -5.79
N ARG A 115 -4.92 5.29 -5.45
CA ARG A 115 -4.24 6.11 -6.47
C ARG A 115 -3.22 5.33 -7.30
N GLN A 116 -2.64 4.27 -6.76
CA GLN A 116 -1.79 3.37 -7.53
C GLN A 116 -2.60 2.53 -8.53
N PHE A 117 -3.79 2.10 -8.14
CA PHE A 117 -4.70 1.36 -9.02
C PHE A 117 -5.34 2.24 -10.11
N THR A 118 -5.62 3.51 -9.81
CA THR A 118 -6.24 4.42 -10.80
C THR A 118 -5.25 5.02 -11.80
N GLN A 119 -3.96 5.01 -11.50
CA GLN A 119 -2.92 5.47 -12.42
C GLN A 119 -2.34 4.35 -13.31
N GLN A 120 -2.53 3.09 -12.94
CA GLN A 120 -2.12 1.93 -13.72
C GLN A 120 -3.35 1.26 -14.32
N ASP A 121 -3.62 1.64 -15.55
CA ASP A 121 -4.47 0.93 -16.52
C ASP A 121 -5.84 0.44 -16.05
N VAL A 122 -6.82 1.28 -16.27
CA VAL A 122 -8.25 0.89 -16.29
C VAL A 122 -8.50 -0.19 -17.35
N LEU A 123 -7.70 -0.20 -18.40
CA LEU A 123 -7.80 -1.14 -19.50
C LEU A 123 -6.54 -1.98 -19.61
N LEU A 124 -6.65 -3.27 -19.31
CA LEU A 124 -5.60 -4.25 -19.54
C LEU A 124 -5.72 -4.77 -20.98
N ILE A 125 -4.59 -4.91 -21.68
CA ILE A 125 -4.56 -5.34 -23.07
C ILE A 125 -3.62 -6.54 -23.24
N CYS A 126 -4.11 -7.60 -23.88
CA CYS A 126 -3.32 -8.76 -24.28
C CYS A 126 -3.72 -9.20 -25.69
N GLY A 127 -2.97 -8.76 -26.71
CA GLY A 127 -3.36 -8.96 -28.09
C GLY A 127 -4.69 -8.27 -28.41
N GLU A 128 -5.67 -9.04 -28.88
CA GLU A 128 -7.01 -8.55 -29.17
C GLU A 128 -7.95 -8.59 -27.97
N LEU A 129 -7.50 -9.15 -26.83
CA LEU A 129 -8.25 -9.25 -25.59
C LEU A 129 -8.03 -7.98 -24.76
N THR A 130 -9.13 -7.36 -24.33
CA THR A 130 -9.11 -6.22 -23.42
C THR A 130 -9.92 -6.55 -22.16
N PHE A 131 -9.50 -6.00 -21.03
CA PHE A 131 -10.20 -6.12 -19.76
C PHE A 131 -10.31 -4.77 -19.07
N ASP A 132 -11.54 -4.32 -18.83
CA ASP A 132 -11.80 -3.09 -18.09
C ASP A 132 -11.89 -3.43 -16.60
N THR A 133 -10.93 -2.92 -15.81
CA THR A 133 -10.84 -3.20 -14.38
C THR A 133 -11.92 -2.50 -13.55
N ARG A 134 -12.55 -1.44 -14.06
CA ARG A 134 -13.65 -0.74 -13.37
C ARG A 134 -14.96 -1.49 -13.50
N SER A 135 -15.34 -1.82 -14.73
CA SER A 135 -16.57 -2.57 -15.00
C SER A 135 -16.42 -4.07 -14.80
N ARG A 136 -15.18 -4.57 -14.73
CA ARG A 136 -14.80 -5.97 -14.68
C ARG A 136 -15.37 -6.76 -15.87
N THR A 137 -15.27 -6.16 -17.04
CA THR A 137 -15.72 -6.74 -18.30
C THR A 137 -14.55 -7.00 -19.25
N ALA A 138 -14.61 -8.13 -19.94
CA ALA A 138 -13.65 -8.50 -20.97
C ALA A 138 -14.26 -8.40 -22.35
N ALA A 139 -13.44 -8.06 -23.34
CA ALA A 139 -13.85 -8.01 -24.75
C ALA A 139 -12.75 -8.54 -25.66
N VAL A 140 -13.14 -9.15 -26.77
CA VAL A 140 -12.24 -9.57 -27.86
C VAL A 140 -12.71 -8.88 -29.12
N ASN A 141 -11.83 -8.13 -29.78
CA ASN A 141 -12.18 -7.35 -30.99
C ASN A 141 -13.41 -6.45 -30.81
N GLY A 142 -13.55 -5.86 -29.60
CA GLY A 142 -14.66 -4.97 -29.29
C GLY A 142 -15.97 -5.68 -28.91
N GLN A 143 -16.01 -7.00 -28.95
CA GLN A 143 -17.18 -7.79 -28.53
C GLN A 143 -17.02 -8.24 -27.07
N THR A 144 -17.96 -7.84 -26.21
CA THR A 144 -17.96 -8.21 -24.80
C THR A 144 -18.17 -9.72 -24.61
N LEU A 145 -17.31 -10.31 -23.78
CA LEU A 145 -17.42 -11.72 -23.40
C LEU A 145 -18.38 -11.88 -22.22
N THR A 146 -19.17 -12.96 -22.27
CA THR A 146 -20.01 -13.35 -21.13
C THR A 146 -19.24 -14.33 -20.26
N LEU A 147 -18.77 -13.88 -19.08
CA LEU A 147 -17.98 -14.65 -18.14
C LEU A 147 -18.70 -14.74 -16.79
N THR A 148 -18.54 -15.87 -16.13
CA THR A 148 -18.96 -16.00 -14.73
C THR A 148 -18.06 -15.16 -13.83
N ARG A 149 -18.50 -14.90 -12.60
CA ARG A 149 -17.71 -14.15 -11.62
C ARG A 149 -16.33 -14.77 -11.38
N LYS A 150 -16.26 -16.10 -11.32
CA LYS A 150 -15.01 -16.83 -11.12
C LYS A 150 -14.08 -16.72 -12.34
N GLU A 151 -14.61 -16.89 -13.54
CA GLU A 151 -13.84 -16.73 -14.78
C GLU A 151 -13.32 -15.31 -14.96
N THR A 152 -14.12 -14.30 -14.62
CA THR A 152 -13.72 -12.90 -14.63
C THR A 152 -12.54 -12.66 -13.67
N GLY A 153 -12.60 -13.20 -12.45
CA GLY A 153 -11.51 -13.06 -11.46
C GLY A 153 -10.22 -13.75 -11.93
N ILE A 154 -10.31 -14.91 -12.52
CA ILE A 154 -9.15 -15.65 -13.07
C ILE A 154 -8.53 -14.87 -14.23
N LEU A 155 -9.33 -14.37 -15.15
CA LEU A 155 -8.87 -13.60 -16.30
C LEU A 155 -8.16 -12.32 -15.86
N GLU A 156 -8.74 -11.56 -14.94
CA GLU A 156 -8.16 -10.36 -14.40
C GLU A 156 -6.79 -10.64 -13.76
N TYR A 157 -6.70 -11.70 -12.95
CA TYR A 157 -5.45 -12.12 -12.32
C TYR A 157 -4.37 -12.46 -13.35
N LEU A 158 -4.71 -13.24 -14.35
CA LEU A 158 -3.77 -13.63 -15.44
C LEU A 158 -3.30 -12.41 -16.23
N MET A 159 -4.17 -11.46 -16.53
CA MET A 159 -3.83 -10.27 -17.30
C MET A 159 -2.96 -9.29 -16.51
N VAL A 160 -3.17 -9.15 -15.20
CA VAL A 160 -2.32 -8.36 -14.32
C VAL A 160 -0.90 -8.95 -14.24
N HIS A 161 -0.80 -10.27 -14.31
CA HIS A 161 0.47 -11.01 -14.19
C HIS A 161 1.01 -11.51 -15.54
N GLN A 162 0.78 -10.76 -16.62
CA GLN A 162 1.32 -11.11 -17.93
C GLN A 162 2.84 -11.28 -17.89
N GLY A 163 3.34 -12.26 -18.62
CA GLY A 163 4.77 -12.51 -18.76
C GLY A 163 5.39 -13.41 -17.69
N ARG A 164 4.60 -13.90 -16.72
CA ARG A 164 5.05 -14.92 -15.78
C ARG A 164 4.07 -16.10 -15.69
N PRO A 165 4.57 -17.30 -15.41
CA PRO A 165 3.70 -18.43 -15.09
C PRO A 165 2.90 -18.17 -13.79
N VAL A 166 1.67 -18.62 -13.76
CA VAL A 166 0.79 -18.54 -12.59
C VAL A 166 0.39 -19.97 -12.20
N SER A 167 0.56 -20.31 -10.92
CA SER A 167 0.21 -21.63 -10.44
C SER A 167 -1.30 -21.78 -10.25
N GLN A 168 -1.77 -23.03 -10.25
CA GLN A 168 -3.17 -23.31 -9.96
C GLN A 168 -3.58 -22.86 -8.56
N GLU A 169 -2.68 -22.96 -7.58
CA GLU A 169 -2.92 -22.51 -6.20
C GLU A 169 -3.16 -21.01 -6.14
N GLU A 170 -2.36 -20.21 -6.86
CA GLU A 170 -2.54 -18.75 -6.94
C GLU A 170 -3.92 -18.36 -7.51
N LEU A 171 -4.49 -19.17 -8.40
CA LEU A 171 -5.79 -18.91 -9.01
C LEU A 171 -6.96 -19.33 -8.13
N MET A 172 -6.74 -20.18 -7.15
CA MET A 172 -7.78 -20.70 -6.26
C MET A 172 -8.00 -19.83 -5.02
N ASP A 173 -7.05 -18.96 -4.69
CA ASP A 173 -7.16 -17.95 -3.63
C ASP A 173 -7.88 -16.70 -4.17
#